data_1cbe15a22ac16dc714ba19ca76af4889
#
_entry.id   1cbe15a22ac16dc714ba19ca76af4889
#
_cell.length_a   1.000
_cell.length_b   1.000
_cell.length_c   1.000
_cell.angle_alpha   90.00
_cell.angle_beta   90.00
_cell.angle_gamma   90.00
#
_symmetry.space_group_name_H-M   'P 1'
#
loop_
_entity.id
_entity.type
_entity.pdbx_description
1 polymer ?
#
loop_
_entity_poly.entity_id
_entity_poly.type
_entity_poly.pdbx_seq_one_letter_code
_entity_poly.pdbx_strand_id
1 'polypeptide(L)'
;VSKLKFMTGNNINYDGENLYITRSGYTGEDGFEISIPNKKVEKLIDFLISNKVKPIGLGARDTLRLEAGLCLYGHDLNEQINPIEANLKWAIAKKRKEVGGFNGWEKIKNLLINGSDKIRVGIKPDGKIIARESTKIYSSDDNEIGFVTSGTFGPSVNAPVAMGYVKSKFAEVGTTIKLEVRGKKYGGKISQLPFYKKSYVK
;
A
#
# COMPACT_ATOMS: atom_id res chain seq x y z
N VAL A 1 25.09 0.26 -9.00
CA VAL A 1 23.64 0.32 -8.71
C VAL A 1 22.89 -0.80 -9.43
N SER A 2 23.13 -1.03 -10.73
CA SER A 2 22.47 -2.06 -11.53
C SER A 2 22.56 -3.49 -10.97
N LYS A 3 23.61 -3.79 -10.17
CA LYS A 3 23.82 -5.10 -9.54
C LYS A 3 23.10 -5.28 -8.19
N LEU A 4 22.46 -4.23 -7.65
CA LEU A 4 21.65 -4.36 -6.44
C LEU A 4 20.45 -5.26 -6.70
N LYS A 5 20.21 -6.20 -5.79
CA LYS A 5 19.00 -7.03 -5.80
C LYS A 5 17.86 -6.25 -5.13
N PHE A 6 16.63 -6.60 -5.46
CA PHE A 6 15.45 -6.03 -4.82
C PHE A 6 15.52 -6.18 -3.29
N MET A 7 15.16 -5.12 -2.57
CA MET A 7 15.23 -5.00 -1.09
C MET A 7 16.65 -5.13 -0.52
N THR A 8 17.68 -4.77 -1.30
CA THR A 8 19.05 -4.63 -0.80
C THR A 8 19.54 -3.20 -0.99
N GLY A 9 20.56 -2.82 -0.22
CA GLY A 9 21.18 -1.50 -0.32
C GLY A 9 22.69 -1.55 -0.17
N ASN A 10 23.34 -0.48 -0.61
CA ASN A 10 24.79 -0.34 -0.48
C ASN A 10 25.19 1.14 -0.38
N ASN A 11 26.35 1.38 0.21
CA ASN A 11 27.01 2.68 0.16
C ASN A 11 27.72 2.86 -1.19
N ILE A 12 27.57 4.04 -1.77
CA ILE A 12 28.20 4.43 -3.04
C ILE A 12 28.88 5.77 -2.85
N ASN A 13 30.10 5.90 -3.33
CA ASN A 13 30.74 7.22 -3.43
C ASN A 13 30.19 7.96 -4.64
N TYR A 14 29.67 9.15 -4.42
CA TYR A 14 29.22 10.06 -5.45
C TYR A 14 29.75 11.46 -5.15
N ASP A 15 30.61 11.97 -6.03
CA ASP A 15 31.20 13.30 -5.93
C ASP A 15 31.90 13.55 -4.57
N GLY A 16 32.67 12.56 -4.11
CA GLY A 16 33.40 12.60 -2.85
C GLY A 16 32.57 12.37 -1.59
N GLU A 17 31.28 12.14 -1.70
CA GLU A 17 30.39 11.89 -0.58
C GLU A 17 29.86 10.45 -0.62
N ASN A 18 29.69 9.85 0.56
CA ASN A 18 29.01 8.58 0.68
C ASN A 18 27.51 8.80 0.69
N LEU A 19 26.82 8.18 -0.25
CA LEU A 19 25.36 8.09 -0.24
C LEU A 19 24.94 6.62 -0.10
N TYR A 20 23.77 6.40 0.50
CA TYR A 20 23.21 5.07 0.63
C TYR A 20 22.06 4.90 -0.37
N ILE A 21 22.16 3.88 -1.22
CA ILE A 21 21.15 3.56 -2.23
C ILE A 21 20.54 2.21 -1.92
N THR A 22 19.23 2.14 -1.90
CA THR A 22 18.48 0.88 -1.88
C THR A 22 17.76 0.66 -3.20
N ARG A 23 17.64 -0.59 -3.64
CA ARG A 23 16.75 -0.96 -4.72
C ARG A 23 15.40 -1.34 -4.14
N SER A 24 14.63 -0.33 -3.84
CA SER A 24 13.31 -0.36 -3.21
C SER A 24 12.50 0.83 -3.67
N GLY A 25 11.23 0.87 -3.32
CA GLY A 25 10.38 2.00 -3.67
C GLY A 25 8.95 1.80 -3.25
N TYR A 26 8.12 2.79 -3.54
CA TYR A 26 6.74 2.89 -3.12
C TYR A 26 5.77 3.06 -4.30
N THR A 27 6.15 2.57 -5.48
CA THR A 27 5.38 2.73 -6.72
C THR A 27 4.84 1.41 -7.29
N GLY A 28 5.32 0.27 -6.79
CA GLY A 28 5.02 -1.03 -7.39
C GLY A 28 5.90 -1.38 -8.58
N GLU A 29 6.81 -0.47 -8.98
CA GLU A 29 7.75 -0.64 -10.07
C GLU A 29 9.17 -0.76 -9.54
N ASP A 30 10.11 -1.23 -10.38
CA ASP A 30 11.53 -1.22 -10.05
C ASP A 30 12.04 0.22 -9.90
N GLY A 31 12.89 0.44 -8.90
CA GLY A 31 13.38 1.77 -8.60
C GLY A 31 14.38 1.79 -7.45
N PHE A 32 14.81 3.01 -7.11
CA PHE A 32 15.82 3.23 -6.09
C PHE A 32 15.38 4.33 -5.12
N GLU A 33 15.77 4.17 -3.86
CA GLU A 33 15.69 5.23 -2.86
C GLU A 33 17.12 5.66 -2.51
N ILE A 34 17.37 6.97 -2.52
CA ILE A 34 18.70 7.55 -2.37
C ILE A 34 18.74 8.42 -1.14
N SER A 35 19.57 8.06 -0.16
CA SER A 35 19.87 8.91 0.99
C SER A 35 21.19 9.65 0.73
N ILE A 36 21.15 10.97 0.75
CA ILE A 36 22.27 11.85 0.42
C ILE A 36 22.33 13.03 1.41
N PRO A 37 23.52 13.53 1.77
CA PRO A 37 23.64 14.74 2.57
C PRO A 37 22.96 15.95 1.91
N ASN A 38 22.25 16.77 2.69
CA ASN A 38 21.48 17.92 2.19
C ASN A 38 22.28 18.86 1.27
N LYS A 39 23.58 19.11 1.61
CA LYS A 39 24.47 19.96 0.83
C LYS A 39 24.73 19.49 -0.61
N LYS A 40 24.38 18.25 -0.95
CA LYS A 40 24.61 17.63 -2.27
C LYS A 40 23.33 17.30 -3.02
N VAL A 41 22.16 17.48 -2.39
CA VAL A 41 20.89 17.05 -2.98
C VAL A 41 20.55 17.81 -4.25
N GLU A 42 20.77 19.12 -4.29
CA GLU A 42 20.49 19.96 -5.45
C GLU A 42 21.29 19.48 -6.68
N LYS A 43 22.61 19.26 -6.51
CA LYS A 43 23.48 18.76 -7.58
C LYS A 43 23.01 17.39 -8.11
N LEU A 44 22.56 16.49 -7.24
CA LEU A 44 22.02 15.20 -7.67
C LEU A 44 20.70 15.38 -8.44
N ILE A 45 19.81 16.23 -7.96
CA ILE A 45 18.53 16.50 -8.63
C ILE A 45 18.74 17.11 -10.02
N ASP A 46 19.64 18.09 -10.15
CA ASP A 46 19.99 18.71 -11.44
C ASP A 46 20.57 17.67 -12.41
N PHE A 47 21.43 16.79 -11.91
CA PHE A 47 21.95 15.66 -12.69
C PHE A 47 20.83 14.72 -13.16
N LEU A 48 19.90 14.36 -12.31
CA LEU A 48 18.77 13.50 -12.69
C LEU A 48 17.87 14.17 -13.72
N ILE A 49 17.54 15.44 -13.55
CA ILE A 49 16.72 16.22 -14.48
C ILE A 49 17.41 16.35 -15.84
N SER A 50 18.71 16.69 -15.87
CA SER A 50 19.48 16.79 -17.11
C SER A 50 19.55 15.44 -17.86
N ASN A 51 19.46 14.32 -17.14
CA ASN A 51 19.35 12.98 -17.71
C ASN A 51 17.89 12.53 -17.95
N LYS A 52 16.96 13.47 -18.06
CA LYS A 52 15.54 13.26 -18.43
C LYS A 52 14.73 12.46 -17.41
N VAL A 53 15.18 12.36 -16.16
CA VAL A 53 14.33 11.83 -15.08
C VAL A 53 13.25 12.87 -14.78
N LYS A 54 11.99 12.50 -14.96
CA LYS A 54 10.87 13.43 -14.77
C LYS A 54 10.54 13.56 -13.28
N PRO A 55 10.53 14.79 -12.73
CA PRO A 55 9.98 15.03 -11.41
C PRO A 55 8.50 14.67 -11.38
N ILE A 56 8.05 14.03 -10.31
CA ILE A 56 6.63 13.70 -10.09
C ILE A 56 6.18 14.27 -8.74
N GLY A 57 4.90 14.66 -8.67
CA GLY A 57 4.31 15.19 -7.45
C GLY A 57 3.74 14.11 -6.53
N LEU A 58 3.33 14.55 -5.34
CA LEU A 58 2.76 13.70 -4.31
C LEU A 58 1.51 12.94 -4.78
N GLY A 59 0.68 13.57 -5.61
CA GLY A 59 -0.51 12.91 -6.18
C GLY A 59 -0.18 11.70 -7.03
N ALA A 60 0.90 11.76 -7.85
CA ALA A 60 1.35 10.62 -8.63
C ALA A 60 1.92 9.50 -7.72
N ARG A 61 2.69 9.88 -6.68
CA ARG A 61 3.17 8.94 -5.67
C ARG A 61 2.01 8.20 -4.98
N ASP A 62 0.94 8.91 -4.61
CA ASP A 62 -0.22 8.32 -3.94
C ASP A 62 -1.03 7.40 -4.86
N THR A 63 -1.25 7.76 -6.10
CA THR A 63 -1.94 6.88 -7.07
C THR A 63 -1.15 5.61 -7.33
N LEU A 64 0.15 5.71 -7.56
CA LEU A 64 1.05 4.57 -7.82
C LEU A 64 1.08 3.59 -6.65
N ARG A 65 1.28 4.08 -5.41
CA ARG A 65 1.31 3.20 -4.24
C ARG A 65 -0.03 2.49 -4.05
N LEU A 66 -1.16 3.20 -4.27
CA LEU A 66 -2.49 2.62 -4.10
C LEU A 66 -2.78 1.55 -5.16
N GLU A 67 -2.46 1.79 -6.43
CA GLU A 67 -2.57 0.79 -7.50
C GLU A 67 -1.71 -0.45 -7.20
N ALA A 68 -0.55 -0.26 -6.58
CA ALA A 68 0.33 -1.33 -6.11
C ALA A 68 -0.15 -2.01 -4.81
N GLY A 69 -1.24 -1.55 -4.19
CA GLY A 69 -1.79 -2.08 -2.94
C GLY A 69 -0.91 -1.84 -1.71
N LEU A 70 -0.04 -0.81 -1.77
CA LEU A 70 0.85 -0.43 -0.67
C LEU A 70 0.13 0.51 0.31
N CYS A 71 0.25 0.18 1.61
CA CYS A 71 -0.38 0.95 2.68
C CYS A 71 0.27 2.32 2.85
N LEU A 72 -0.53 3.32 3.20
CA LEU A 72 -0.07 4.63 3.67
C LEU A 72 -0.30 4.73 5.17
N TYR A 73 0.78 5.00 5.93
CA TYR A 73 0.67 5.24 7.37
C TYR A 73 -0.09 6.55 7.64
N GLY A 74 -0.95 6.53 8.64
CA GLY A 74 -1.90 7.60 8.94
C GLY A 74 -3.28 7.41 8.29
N HIS A 75 -3.37 6.60 7.23
CA HIS A 75 -4.61 6.28 6.52
C HIS A 75 -4.95 4.78 6.61
N ASP A 76 -4.15 3.93 5.93
CA ASP A 76 -4.36 2.48 5.93
C ASP A 76 -3.78 1.80 7.16
N LEU A 77 -2.78 2.39 7.80
CA LEU A 77 -2.09 1.89 9.00
C LEU A 77 -2.00 2.99 10.05
N ASN A 78 -2.11 2.59 11.31
CA ASN A 78 -1.86 3.42 12.48
C ASN A 78 -1.46 2.53 13.66
N GLU A 79 -1.25 3.10 14.84
CA GLU A 79 -0.85 2.39 16.06
C GLU A 79 -1.89 1.35 16.55
N GLN A 80 -3.12 1.43 16.10
CA GLN A 80 -4.22 0.53 16.51
C GLN A 80 -4.42 -0.63 15.55
N ILE A 81 -3.83 -0.57 14.35
CA ILE A 81 -3.95 -1.60 13.32
C ILE A 81 -2.75 -2.55 13.40
N ASN A 82 -3.04 -3.81 13.62
CA ASN A 82 -2.01 -4.86 13.65
C ASN A 82 -1.75 -5.45 12.24
N PRO A 83 -0.60 -6.14 12.03
CA PRO A 83 -0.23 -6.69 10.72
C PRO A 83 -1.22 -7.73 10.17
N ILE A 84 -1.99 -8.41 11.02
CA ILE A 84 -2.96 -9.42 10.57
C ILE A 84 -4.18 -8.72 9.97
N GLU A 85 -4.74 -7.74 10.69
CA GLU A 85 -5.82 -6.89 10.18
C GLU A 85 -5.42 -6.18 8.87
N ALA A 86 -4.20 -5.66 8.83
CA ALA A 86 -3.68 -4.98 7.65
C ALA A 86 -3.41 -5.90 6.43
N ASN A 87 -3.65 -7.21 6.56
CA ASN A 87 -3.31 -8.21 5.54
C ASN A 87 -1.81 -8.18 5.17
N LEU A 88 -0.95 -7.98 6.17
CA LEU A 88 0.52 -7.92 6.09
C LEU A 88 1.19 -9.07 6.85
N LYS A 89 0.48 -10.16 7.09
CA LYS A 89 1.00 -11.38 7.76
C LYS A 89 2.31 -11.88 7.14
N TRP A 90 2.51 -11.67 5.85
CA TRP A 90 3.72 -12.03 5.11
C TRP A 90 4.97 -11.25 5.58
N ALA A 91 4.81 -10.03 6.11
CA ALA A 91 5.91 -9.20 6.60
C ALA A 91 6.50 -9.73 7.93
N ILE A 92 5.75 -10.56 8.66
CA ILE A 92 6.27 -11.22 9.86
C ILE A 92 7.08 -12.44 9.42
N ALA A 93 8.38 -12.43 9.70
CA ALA A 93 9.28 -13.52 9.32
C ALA A 93 8.77 -14.89 9.84
N LYS A 94 8.93 -15.94 9.03
CA LYS A 94 8.48 -17.30 9.39
C LYS A 94 8.97 -17.73 10.77
N LYS A 95 10.26 -17.57 11.05
CA LYS A 95 10.86 -17.87 12.36
C LYS A 95 10.17 -17.12 13.51
N ARG A 96 9.78 -15.84 13.31
CA ARG A 96 9.11 -15.05 14.35
C ARG A 96 7.66 -15.54 14.60
N LYS A 97 7.00 -16.04 13.58
CA LYS A 97 5.66 -16.66 13.73
C LYS A 97 5.69 -17.99 14.46
N GLU A 98 6.81 -18.70 14.40
CA GLU A 98 7.01 -19.99 15.07
C GLU A 98 7.48 -19.82 16.53
N VAL A 99 8.48 -18.97 16.73
CA VAL A 99 9.15 -18.82 18.03
C VAL A 99 8.56 -17.70 18.88
N GLY A 100 8.00 -16.66 18.26
CA GLY A 100 7.54 -15.47 18.98
C GLY A 100 8.68 -14.58 19.47
N GLY A 101 8.54 -14.06 20.69
CA GLY A 101 9.57 -13.30 21.38
C GLY A 101 9.75 -11.86 20.89
N PHE A 102 8.71 -11.23 20.39
CA PHE A 102 8.66 -9.82 20.03
C PHE A 102 7.47 -9.11 20.70
N ASN A 103 7.54 -7.81 20.81
CA ASN A 103 6.47 -7.02 21.43
C ASN A 103 5.14 -7.23 20.70
N GLY A 104 4.08 -7.52 21.46
CA GLY A 104 2.75 -7.80 20.90
C GLY A 104 2.55 -9.24 20.41
N TRP A 105 3.51 -10.14 20.65
CA TRP A 105 3.44 -11.54 20.18
C TRP A 105 2.14 -12.26 20.59
N GLU A 106 1.70 -12.16 21.82
CA GLU A 106 0.50 -12.88 22.29
C GLU A 106 -0.75 -12.46 21.50
N LYS A 107 -0.92 -11.17 21.23
CA LYS A 107 -2.01 -10.68 20.38
C LYS A 107 -1.88 -11.21 18.95
N ILE A 108 -0.69 -11.15 18.37
CA ILE A 108 -0.45 -11.64 17.00
C ILE A 108 -0.65 -13.15 16.91
N LYS A 109 -0.17 -13.92 17.87
CA LYS A 109 -0.37 -15.37 17.95
C LYS A 109 -1.85 -15.74 17.96
N ASN A 110 -2.63 -15.08 18.80
CA ASN A 110 -4.09 -15.29 18.84
C ASN A 110 -4.74 -15.00 17.48
N LEU A 111 -4.40 -13.88 16.85
CA LEU A 111 -4.94 -13.51 15.55
C LEU A 111 -4.48 -14.45 14.41
N LEU A 112 -3.28 -15.03 14.52
CA LEU A 112 -2.81 -16.04 13.55
C LEU A 112 -3.60 -17.34 13.63
N ILE A 113 -4.09 -17.70 14.83
CA ILE A 113 -4.86 -18.93 15.09
C ILE A 113 -6.35 -18.71 14.79
N ASN A 114 -6.93 -17.66 15.34
CA ASN A 114 -8.38 -17.45 15.35
C ASN A 114 -8.87 -16.49 14.24
N GLY A 115 -7.95 -15.85 13.51
CA GLY A 115 -8.29 -14.80 12.57
C GLY A 115 -8.54 -13.45 13.26
N SER A 116 -8.93 -12.47 12.46
CA SER A 116 -9.26 -11.11 12.89
C SER A 116 -10.70 -10.78 12.52
N ASP A 117 -11.38 -9.96 13.33
CA ASP A 117 -12.76 -9.52 13.06
C ASP A 117 -12.87 -8.66 11.81
N LYS A 118 -11.81 -7.94 11.47
CA LYS A 118 -11.71 -7.10 10.28
C LYS A 118 -10.41 -7.34 9.53
N ILE A 119 -10.42 -7.07 8.23
CA ILE A 119 -9.22 -7.20 7.40
C ILE A 119 -9.22 -6.15 6.29
N ARG A 120 -8.03 -5.69 5.94
CA ARG A 120 -7.83 -4.77 4.82
C ARG A 120 -7.99 -5.50 3.50
N VAL A 121 -8.77 -4.90 2.61
CA VAL A 121 -9.08 -5.42 1.28
C VAL A 121 -8.88 -4.37 0.20
N GLY A 122 -8.73 -4.82 -1.05
CA GLY A 122 -8.90 -3.99 -2.23
C GLY A 122 -10.39 -3.84 -2.54
N ILE A 123 -10.76 -2.70 -3.12
CA ILE A 123 -12.13 -2.38 -3.49
C ILE A 123 -12.13 -1.78 -4.90
N LYS A 124 -12.99 -2.30 -5.76
CA LYS A 124 -13.30 -1.70 -7.07
C LYS A 124 -14.71 -1.17 -7.04
N PRO A 125 -14.89 0.16 -6.94
CA PRO A 125 -16.20 0.79 -7.15
C PRO A 125 -16.70 0.57 -8.57
N ASP A 126 -18.01 0.49 -8.74
CA ASP A 126 -18.63 0.40 -10.07
C ASP A 126 -18.60 1.77 -10.77
N GLY A 127 -18.47 1.74 -12.10
CA GLY A 127 -18.44 2.92 -12.93
C GLY A 127 -17.25 3.86 -12.64
N LYS A 128 -17.52 5.16 -12.49
CA LYS A 128 -16.49 6.20 -12.28
C LYS A 128 -16.49 6.80 -10.87
N ILE A 129 -17.14 6.15 -9.92
CA ILE A 129 -17.28 6.67 -8.56
C ILE A 129 -15.97 6.48 -7.79
N ILE A 130 -15.45 7.57 -7.23
CA ILE A 130 -14.25 7.54 -6.38
C ILE A 130 -14.70 7.53 -4.92
N ALA A 131 -14.48 6.42 -4.24
CA ALA A 131 -14.69 6.30 -2.80
C ALA A 131 -13.44 6.79 -2.06
N ARG A 132 -13.55 7.91 -1.37
CA ARG A 132 -12.47 8.52 -0.59
C ARG A 132 -12.38 7.92 0.81
N GLU A 133 -11.32 8.26 1.54
CA GLU A 133 -11.19 7.95 2.96
C GLU A 133 -12.47 8.25 3.75
N SER A 134 -12.78 7.43 4.74
CA SER A 134 -13.98 7.47 5.58
C SER A 134 -15.30 7.14 4.86
N THR A 135 -15.27 6.79 3.57
CA THR A 135 -16.46 6.28 2.88
C THR A 135 -16.93 5.00 3.55
N LYS A 136 -18.18 4.94 3.99
CA LYS A 136 -18.76 3.74 4.62
C LYS A 136 -19.00 2.65 3.58
N ILE A 137 -18.76 1.41 4.00
CA ILE A 137 -18.96 0.20 3.21
C ILE A 137 -20.11 -0.59 3.81
N TYR A 138 -21.04 -1.00 2.97
CA TYR A 138 -22.21 -1.79 3.34
C TYR A 138 -22.22 -3.13 2.59
N SER A 139 -22.81 -4.14 3.22
CA SER A 139 -23.16 -5.40 2.55
C SER A 139 -24.28 -5.19 1.52
N SER A 140 -24.60 -6.23 0.74
CA SER A 140 -25.79 -6.28 -0.13
C SER A 140 -27.09 -5.99 0.64
N ASP A 141 -27.15 -6.39 1.90
CA ASP A 141 -28.30 -6.26 2.80
C ASP A 141 -28.31 -4.93 3.57
N ASP A 142 -27.54 -3.95 3.13
CA ASP A 142 -27.43 -2.61 3.71
C ASP A 142 -26.89 -2.53 5.15
N ASN A 143 -26.25 -3.57 5.66
CA ASN A 143 -25.55 -3.52 6.94
C ASN A 143 -24.17 -2.86 6.77
N GLU A 144 -23.80 -1.93 7.63
CA GLU A 144 -22.46 -1.34 7.66
C GLU A 144 -21.43 -2.42 8.06
N ILE A 145 -20.45 -2.65 7.20
CA ILE A 145 -19.44 -3.70 7.34
C ILE A 145 -18.01 -3.17 7.41
N GLY A 146 -17.80 -1.88 7.16
CA GLY A 146 -16.46 -1.30 7.19
C GLY A 146 -16.38 0.10 6.60
N PHE A 147 -15.14 0.53 6.30
CA PHE A 147 -14.87 1.85 5.76
C PHE A 147 -13.63 1.86 4.85
N VAL A 148 -13.59 2.80 3.93
CA VAL A 148 -12.46 3.06 3.03
C VAL A 148 -11.39 3.85 3.78
N THR A 149 -10.12 3.47 3.60
CA THR A 149 -8.96 4.16 4.15
C THR A 149 -8.18 4.94 3.10
N SER A 150 -8.20 4.48 1.85
CA SER A 150 -7.55 5.15 0.72
C SER A 150 -8.37 4.93 -0.54
N GLY A 151 -8.51 5.95 -1.37
CA GLY A 151 -9.24 5.79 -2.63
C GLY A 151 -8.94 6.90 -3.63
N THR A 152 -8.78 6.51 -4.89
CA THR A 152 -8.48 7.42 -6.01
C THR A 152 -8.96 6.84 -7.33
N PHE A 153 -8.81 7.62 -8.40
CA PHE A 153 -8.79 7.08 -9.75
C PHE A 153 -7.37 6.58 -10.05
N GLY A 154 -7.23 5.32 -10.43
CA GLY A 154 -5.96 4.70 -10.80
C GLY A 154 -5.68 4.89 -12.29
N PRO A 155 -4.71 5.74 -12.69
CA PRO A 155 -4.41 5.97 -14.10
C PRO A 155 -3.92 4.71 -14.85
N SER A 156 -3.14 3.84 -14.18
CA SER A 156 -2.58 2.64 -14.81
C SER A 156 -3.64 1.58 -15.05
N VAL A 157 -4.60 1.44 -14.14
CA VAL A 157 -5.74 0.51 -14.28
C VAL A 157 -6.94 1.15 -14.95
N ASN A 158 -6.90 2.45 -15.22
CA ASN A 158 -7.96 3.27 -15.83
C ASN A 158 -9.33 3.09 -15.15
N ALA A 159 -9.34 3.02 -13.82
CA ALA A 159 -10.54 2.79 -13.02
C ALA A 159 -10.41 3.35 -11.61
N PRO A 160 -11.54 3.65 -10.91
CA PRO A 160 -11.51 3.91 -9.49
C PRO A 160 -11.04 2.68 -8.72
N VAL A 161 -10.16 2.92 -7.75
CA VAL A 161 -9.63 1.91 -6.83
C VAL A 161 -9.62 2.45 -5.41
N ALA A 162 -9.85 1.58 -4.45
CA ALA A 162 -9.79 1.94 -3.04
C ALA A 162 -9.26 0.78 -2.20
N MET A 163 -8.74 1.10 -1.02
CA MET A 163 -8.49 0.14 0.04
C MET A 163 -9.31 0.51 1.26
N GLY A 164 -9.64 -0.47 2.07
CA GLY A 164 -10.40 -0.25 3.30
C GLY A 164 -10.44 -1.48 4.16
N TYR A 165 -11.03 -1.35 5.32
CA TYR A 165 -11.27 -2.46 6.25
C TYR A 165 -12.73 -2.89 6.18
N VAL A 166 -12.93 -4.19 6.10
CA VAL A 166 -14.26 -4.81 6.20
C VAL A 166 -14.25 -5.91 7.25
N LYS A 167 -15.41 -6.23 7.83
CA LYS A 167 -15.57 -7.43 8.67
C LYS A 167 -15.13 -8.65 7.88
N SER A 168 -14.31 -9.51 8.48
CA SER A 168 -13.58 -10.59 7.79
C SER A 168 -14.49 -11.53 6.99
N LYS A 169 -15.72 -11.77 7.42
CA LYS A 169 -16.70 -12.58 6.70
C LYS A 169 -17.13 -12.03 5.34
N PHE A 170 -16.83 -10.75 5.05
CA PHE A 170 -17.12 -10.10 3.77
C PHE A 170 -15.86 -9.82 2.92
N ALA A 171 -14.70 -10.34 3.33
CA ALA A 171 -13.43 -10.04 2.69
C ALA A 171 -13.11 -10.88 1.45
N GLU A 172 -13.96 -11.84 1.09
CA GLU A 172 -13.75 -12.69 -0.08
C GLU A 172 -13.77 -11.87 -1.38
N VAL A 173 -12.79 -12.11 -2.24
CA VAL A 173 -12.67 -11.44 -3.54
C VAL A 173 -13.91 -11.75 -4.40
N GLY A 174 -14.50 -10.72 -4.96
CA GLY A 174 -15.75 -10.80 -5.73
C GLY A 174 -17.00 -10.49 -4.92
N THR A 175 -16.93 -10.43 -3.58
CA THR A 175 -18.06 -10.06 -2.73
C THR A 175 -18.61 -8.69 -3.15
N THR A 176 -19.91 -8.64 -3.43
CA THR A 176 -20.63 -7.40 -3.78
C THR A 176 -20.84 -6.56 -2.52
N ILE A 177 -20.54 -5.28 -2.63
CA ILE A 177 -20.66 -4.28 -1.56
C ILE A 177 -21.32 -3.01 -2.08
N LYS A 178 -21.73 -2.14 -1.17
CA LYS A 178 -22.16 -0.79 -1.50
C LYS A 178 -21.26 0.22 -0.79
N LEU A 179 -21.02 1.36 -1.45
CA LEU A 179 -20.18 2.46 -0.98
C LEU A 179 -21.01 3.72 -0.86
N GLU A 180 -21.03 4.34 0.31
CA GLU A 180 -21.80 5.56 0.54
C GLU A 180 -21.00 6.81 0.19
N VAL A 181 -21.20 7.34 -1.01
CA VAL A 181 -20.53 8.54 -1.47
C VAL A 181 -21.56 9.69 -1.58
N ARG A 182 -21.34 10.78 -0.85
CA ARG A 182 -22.21 11.95 -0.82
C ARG A 182 -23.69 11.60 -0.53
N GLY A 183 -23.91 10.71 0.45
CA GLY A 183 -25.26 10.30 0.87
C GLY A 183 -25.98 9.34 -0.10
N LYS A 184 -25.31 8.85 -1.14
CA LYS A 184 -25.85 7.85 -2.06
C LYS A 184 -25.03 6.59 -2.03
N LYS A 185 -25.67 5.43 -2.12
CA LYS A 185 -25.02 4.13 -2.18
C LYS A 185 -24.77 3.73 -3.64
N TYR A 186 -23.52 3.37 -3.93
CA TYR A 186 -23.06 2.89 -5.23
C TYR A 186 -22.51 1.48 -5.07
N GLY A 187 -22.69 0.66 -6.10
CA GLY A 187 -22.15 -0.69 -6.13
C GLY A 187 -20.61 -0.71 -6.19
N GLY A 188 -20.08 -1.86 -5.82
CA GLY A 188 -18.67 -2.17 -5.94
C GLY A 188 -18.40 -3.62 -5.53
N LYS A 189 -17.16 -4.04 -5.66
CA LYS A 189 -16.74 -5.40 -5.30
C LYS A 189 -15.43 -5.38 -4.52
N ILE A 190 -15.31 -6.33 -3.60
CA ILE A 190 -14.01 -6.66 -3.01
C ILE A 190 -13.09 -7.19 -4.10
N SER A 191 -11.88 -6.68 -4.14
CA SER A 191 -10.89 -6.97 -5.18
C SER A 191 -9.60 -7.49 -4.59
N GLN A 192 -8.89 -8.28 -5.38
CA GLN A 192 -7.53 -8.67 -5.06
C GLN A 192 -6.58 -7.46 -5.10
N LEU A 193 -5.57 -7.48 -4.24
CA LEU A 193 -4.42 -6.57 -4.28
C LEU A 193 -3.19 -7.32 -4.81
N PRO A 194 -2.32 -6.68 -5.57
CA PRO A 194 -2.41 -5.30 -6.06
C PRO A 194 -3.44 -5.13 -7.20
N PHE A 195 -3.91 -3.89 -7.44
CA PHE A 195 -4.78 -3.58 -8.59
C PHE A 195 -4.01 -3.59 -9.91
N TYR A 196 -2.75 -3.15 -9.87
CA TYR A 196 -1.80 -3.16 -10.98
C TYR A 196 -0.66 -4.15 -10.68
N LYS A 197 -0.32 -4.98 -11.67
CA LYS A 197 0.73 -6.00 -11.50
C LYS A 197 2.09 -5.35 -11.23
N LYS A 198 2.68 -5.64 -10.08
CA LYS A 198 3.99 -5.14 -9.71
C LYS A 198 5.09 -5.66 -10.64
N SER A 199 6.02 -4.77 -11.02
CA SER A 199 7.17 -5.04 -11.88
C SER A 199 8.47 -4.77 -11.13
N TYR A 200 8.84 -5.66 -10.21
CA TYR A 200 10.13 -5.58 -9.52
C TYR A 200 11.17 -6.45 -10.20
N VAL A 201 12.39 -5.94 -10.33
CA VAL A 201 13.55 -6.74 -10.70
C VAL A 201 14.00 -7.52 -9.46
N LYS A 202 14.02 -8.85 -9.56
CA LYS A 202 14.40 -9.77 -8.49
C LYS A 202 15.90 -10.06 -8.48
#